data_f6a687b0eaad03cfbd1368cd2ea5cccc
#
_entry.id   f6a687b0eaad03cfbd1368cd2ea5cccc
#
_cell.length_a   1.000
_cell.length_b   1.000
_cell.length_c   1.000
_cell.angle_alpha   90.00
_cell.angle_beta   90.00
_cell.angle_gamma   90.00
#
_symmetry.space_group_name_H-M   'P 1'
#
loop_
_entity.id
_entity.type
_entity.pdbx_description
1 polymer ?
#
loop_
_entity_poly.entity_id
_entity_poly.type
_entity_poly.pdbx_seq_one_letter_code
_entity_poly.pdbx_strand_id
1 'polypeptide(L)'
;MQQTRRHILEILKERKEATIDEIVTALSERIGKITAVTVRHHLEILRGDGLVAAPAVRRRSAPGRPQYVYTLTERAADQFPNNYQGLAAGLLEQLRNQLPATQMNEILNGVAESMAGEAMVPDAPLETRLDHAVAYLDEHGYTASWVQNGQGLILSITNCPYEQVSCRNPELCKMDKRLVDSLVGVTTRRISHQVDGDDACIYLVPRDKRD
;
A
#
# COMPACT_ATOMS: atom_id res chain seq x y z
N MET A 1 -16.16 7.14 4.39
CA MET A 1 -16.45 7.93 3.14
C MET A 1 -17.95 8.09 2.99
N GLN A 2 -18.44 9.27 2.59
CA GLN A 2 -19.88 9.53 2.38
C GLN A 2 -20.43 8.69 1.21
N GLN A 3 -21.65 8.17 1.33
CA GLN A 3 -22.27 7.25 0.35
C GLN A 3 -22.26 7.79 -1.09
N THR A 4 -22.60 9.06 -1.27
CA THR A 4 -22.60 9.70 -2.60
C THR A 4 -21.22 9.67 -3.27
N ARG A 5 -20.15 9.95 -2.51
CA ARG A 5 -18.77 9.88 -3.04
C ARG A 5 -18.39 8.47 -3.45
N ARG A 6 -18.81 7.47 -2.70
CA ARG A 6 -18.60 6.06 -3.06
C ARG A 6 -19.28 5.71 -4.38
N HIS A 7 -20.54 6.10 -4.57
CA HIS A 7 -21.23 5.86 -5.84
C HIS A 7 -20.58 6.60 -7.02
N ILE A 8 -20.05 7.82 -6.83
CA ILE A 8 -19.29 8.51 -7.88
C ILE A 8 -18.06 7.70 -8.30
N LEU A 9 -17.29 7.19 -7.34
CA LEU A 9 -16.13 6.34 -7.64
C LEU A 9 -16.54 5.06 -8.37
N GLU A 10 -17.63 4.41 -7.97
CA GLU A 10 -18.17 3.22 -8.64
C GLU A 10 -18.56 3.51 -10.09
N ILE A 11 -19.25 4.64 -10.34
CA ILE A 11 -19.63 5.07 -11.70
C ILE A 11 -18.38 5.32 -12.55
N LEU A 12 -17.37 6.00 -12.01
CA LEU A 12 -16.13 6.26 -12.72
C LEU A 12 -15.34 4.96 -12.99
N LYS A 13 -15.39 3.98 -12.07
CA LYS A 13 -14.78 2.66 -12.27
C LYS A 13 -15.45 1.89 -13.41
N GLU A 14 -16.77 1.88 -13.44
CA GLU A 14 -17.55 1.19 -14.47
C GLU A 14 -17.36 1.80 -15.87
N ARG A 15 -17.39 3.13 -15.96
CA ARG A 15 -17.37 3.87 -17.22
C ARG A 15 -15.98 4.23 -17.72
N LYS A 16 -14.94 4.07 -16.87
CA LYS A 16 -13.55 4.51 -17.07
C LYS A 16 -13.39 6.03 -17.03
N GLU A 17 -14.28 6.76 -17.72
CA GLU A 17 -14.41 8.22 -17.69
C GLU A 17 -15.88 8.62 -17.74
N ALA A 18 -16.21 9.76 -17.13
CA ALA A 18 -17.56 10.32 -17.21
C ALA A 18 -17.55 11.85 -17.11
N THR A 19 -18.51 12.49 -17.79
CA THR A 19 -18.86 13.91 -17.61
C THR A 19 -19.73 14.08 -16.36
N ILE A 20 -19.88 15.34 -15.90
CA ILE A 20 -20.78 15.64 -14.77
C ILE A 20 -22.21 15.21 -15.07
N ASP A 21 -22.70 15.45 -16.28
CA ASP A 21 -24.08 15.11 -16.68
C ASP A 21 -24.29 13.58 -16.69
N GLU A 22 -23.31 12.81 -17.17
CA GLU A 22 -23.34 11.35 -17.13
C GLU A 22 -23.33 10.82 -15.70
N ILE A 23 -22.57 11.45 -14.79
CA ILE A 23 -22.54 11.11 -13.36
C ILE A 23 -23.86 11.46 -12.70
N VAL A 24 -24.44 12.64 -12.98
CA VAL A 24 -25.75 13.05 -12.45
C VAL A 24 -26.83 12.05 -12.84
N THR A 25 -26.88 11.65 -14.12
CA THR A 25 -27.84 10.66 -14.62
C THR A 25 -27.70 9.35 -13.87
N ALA A 26 -26.49 8.79 -13.82
CA ALA A 26 -26.24 7.51 -13.16
C ALA A 26 -26.52 7.56 -11.64
N LEU A 27 -26.19 8.66 -10.98
CA LEU A 27 -26.49 8.83 -9.55
C LEU A 27 -27.99 8.97 -9.30
N SER A 28 -28.71 9.69 -10.18
CA SER A 28 -30.16 9.86 -10.05
C SER A 28 -30.91 8.53 -10.13
N GLU A 29 -30.42 7.59 -10.91
CA GLU A 29 -30.95 6.23 -11.01
C GLU A 29 -30.67 5.40 -9.74
N ARG A 30 -29.53 5.63 -9.06
CA ARG A 30 -29.13 4.85 -7.88
C ARG A 30 -29.66 5.36 -6.55
N ILE A 31 -29.65 6.69 -6.37
CA ILE A 31 -29.90 7.32 -5.06
C ILE A 31 -30.97 8.41 -5.12
N GLY A 32 -31.64 8.61 -6.26
CA GLY A 32 -32.65 9.64 -6.45
C GLY A 32 -32.04 11.00 -6.86
N LYS A 33 -32.89 12.03 -6.88
CA LYS A 33 -32.59 13.34 -7.47
C LYS A 33 -31.35 13.99 -6.87
N ILE A 34 -30.37 14.29 -7.71
CA ILE A 34 -29.14 15.00 -7.36
C ILE A 34 -28.84 16.08 -8.41
N THR A 35 -28.13 17.14 -8.03
CA THR A 35 -27.81 18.26 -8.94
C THR A 35 -26.35 18.22 -9.43
N ALA A 36 -26.10 18.82 -10.59
CA ALA A 36 -24.75 18.98 -11.12
C ALA A 36 -23.83 19.78 -10.16
N VAL A 37 -24.38 20.71 -9.39
CA VAL A 37 -23.64 21.50 -8.39
C VAL A 37 -23.14 20.57 -7.28
N THR A 38 -24.03 19.72 -6.76
CA THR A 38 -23.67 18.74 -5.73
C THR A 38 -22.60 17.77 -6.23
N VAL A 39 -22.74 17.28 -7.46
CA VAL A 39 -21.73 16.37 -8.06
C VAL A 39 -20.38 17.06 -8.21
N ARG A 40 -20.34 18.33 -8.68
CA ARG A 40 -19.07 19.09 -8.74
C ARG A 40 -18.41 19.20 -7.39
N HIS A 41 -19.15 19.55 -6.35
CA HIS A 41 -18.61 19.64 -4.99
C HIS A 41 -17.98 18.32 -4.54
N HIS A 42 -18.66 17.18 -4.75
CA HIS A 42 -18.12 15.88 -4.41
C HIS A 42 -16.88 15.50 -5.24
N LEU A 43 -16.84 15.84 -6.53
CA LEU A 43 -15.68 15.62 -7.37
C LEU A 43 -14.48 16.46 -6.94
N GLU A 44 -14.69 17.70 -6.48
CA GLU A 44 -13.62 18.54 -5.92
C GLU A 44 -13.01 17.93 -4.65
N ILE A 45 -13.85 17.41 -3.75
CA ILE A 45 -13.36 16.71 -2.56
C ILE A 45 -12.55 15.47 -2.96
N LEU A 46 -13.09 14.63 -3.85
CA LEU A 46 -12.42 13.42 -4.32
C LEU A 46 -11.08 13.71 -5.04
N ARG A 47 -10.99 14.86 -5.71
CA ARG A 47 -9.73 15.35 -6.28
C ARG A 47 -8.75 15.79 -5.19
N GLY A 48 -9.23 16.52 -4.18
CA GLY A 48 -8.43 16.88 -3.02
C GLY A 48 -7.88 15.66 -2.27
N ASP A 49 -8.68 14.59 -2.19
CA ASP A 49 -8.28 13.31 -1.61
C ASP A 49 -7.34 12.49 -2.55
N GLY A 50 -7.07 12.97 -3.78
CA GLY A 50 -6.22 12.31 -4.76
C GLY A 50 -6.85 11.08 -5.42
N LEU A 51 -8.18 10.90 -5.32
CA LEU A 51 -8.91 9.74 -5.86
C LEU A 51 -9.44 9.95 -7.29
N VAL A 52 -9.65 11.22 -7.69
CA VAL A 52 -10.11 11.60 -9.02
C VAL A 52 -9.08 12.53 -9.64
N ALA A 53 -8.71 12.27 -10.89
CA ALA A 53 -7.75 13.07 -11.64
C ALA A 53 -8.30 14.46 -11.99
N ALA A 54 -7.41 15.39 -12.36
CA ALA A 54 -7.83 16.66 -12.95
C ALA A 54 -8.67 16.39 -14.21
N PRO A 55 -9.77 17.16 -14.45
CA PRO A 55 -10.64 16.92 -15.58
C PRO A 55 -9.90 17.12 -16.91
N ALA A 56 -10.06 16.17 -17.81
CA ALA A 56 -9.54 16.23 -19.16
C ALA A 56 -10.65 16.66 -20.14
N VAL A 57 -10.27 17.17 -21.31
CA VAL A 57 -11.21 17.55 -22.34
C VAL A 57 -11.46 16.37 -23.27
N ARG A 58 -12.72 15.89 -23.33
CA ARG A 58 -13.14 14.91 -24.32
C ARG A 58 -13.28 15.60 -25.67
N ARG A 59 -12.44 15.24 -26.65
CA ARG A 59 -12.55 15.74 -28.03
C ARG A 59 -13.80 15.14 -28.67
N ARG A 60 -14.66 16.00 -29.21
CA ARG A 60 -15.81 15.60 -30.03
C ARG A 60 -15.48 15.78 -31.51
N SER A 61 -16.02 14.89 -32.34
CA SER A 61 -15.98 15.00 -33.82
C SER A 61 -16.92 16.05 -34.35
N ALA A 62 -17.88 16.54 -33.54
CA ALA A 62 -18.88 17.56 -33.94
C ALA A 62 -18.61 18.89 -33.22
N PRO A 63 -18.98 20.05 -33.87
CA PRO A 63 -18.89 21.35 -33.20
C PRO A 63 -19.73 21.40 -31.93
N GLY A 64 -19.20 22.02 -30.87
CA GLY A 64 -19.89 22.18 -29.60
C GLY A 64 -18.94 22.58 -28.44
N ARG A 65 -19.54 22.92 -27.29
CA ARG A 65 -18.76 23.28 -26.10
C ARG A 65 -17.91 22.07 -25.64
N PRO A 66 -16.60 22.27 -25.32
CA PRO A 66 -15.77 21.22 -24.78
C PRO A 66 -16.40 20.56 -23.57
N GLN A 67 -16.37 19.22 -23.50
CA GLN A 67 -16.84 18.46 -22.35
C GLN A 67 -15.67 18.03 -21.51
N TYR A 68 -15.75 18.33 -20.21
CA TYR A 68 -14.79 17.84 -19.24
C TYR A 68 -15.21 16.47 -18.74
N VAL A 69 -14.27 15.53 -18.75
CA VAL A 69 -14.42 14.18 -18.19
C VAL A 69 -13.53 14.00 -16.99
N TYR A 70 -14.00 13.20 -16.08
CA TYR A 70 -13.32 12.80 -14.86
C TYR A 70 -12.96 11.33 -14.93
N THR A 71 -11.78 10.98 -14.41
CA THR A 71 -11.26 9.61 -14.35
C THR A 71 -10.77 9.33 -12.95
N LEU A 72 -10.67 8.06 -12.56
CA LEU A 72 -10.01 7.65 -11.33
C LEU A 72 -8.49 7.78 -11.46
N THR A 73 -7.84 8.01 -10.34
CA THR A 73 -6.39 7.84 -10.20
C THR A 73 -6.08 6.39 -9.83
N GLU A 74 -4.81 5.98 -9.89
CA GLU A 74 -4.36 4.68 -9.40
C GLU A 74 -4.67 4.51 -7.90
N ARG A 75 -4.48 5.56 -7.10
CA ARG A 75 -4.81 5.57 -5.67
C ARG A 75 -6.27 5.25 -5.36
N ALA A 76 -7.18 5.50 -6.30
CA ALA A 76 -8.59 5.14 -6.11
C ALA A 76 -8.83 3.62 -6.09
N ALA A 77 -7.88 2.80 -6.57
CA ALA A 77 -8.00 1.35 -6.54
C ALA A 77 -8.23 0.82 -5.12
N ASP A 78 -7.60 1.43 -4.12
CA ASP A 78 -7.70 1.05 -2.71
C ASP A 78 -9.09 1.30 -2.09
N GLN A 79 -9.91 2.11 -2.75
CA GLN A 79 -11.29 2.39 -2.30
C GLN A 79 -12.29 1.30 -2.69
N PHE A 80 -11.88 0.32 -3.48
CA PHE A 80 -12.75 -0.76 -3.94
C PHE A 80 -12.39 -2.08 -3.24
N PRO A 81 -13.40 -2.92 -2.98
CA PRO A 81 -13.14 -4.26 -2.46
C PRO A 81 -12.16 -5.01 -3.37
N ASN A 82 -11.16 -5.60 -2.77
CA ASN A 82 -10.21 -6.49 -3.40
C ASN A 82 -10.06 -7.77 -2.56
N ASN A 83 -9.50 -8.81 -3.13
CA ASN A 83 -9.28 -10.09 -2.46
C ASN A 83 -7.79 -10.49 -2.47
N TYR A 84 -6.88 -9.51 -2.44
CA TYR A 84 -5.44 -9.80 -2.44
C TYR A 84 -5.03 -10.61 -1.22
N GLN A 85 -5.64 -10.36 -0.06
CA GLN A 85 -5.36 -11.15 1.16
C GLN A 85 -5.76 -12.61 1.01
N GLY A 86 -6.96 -12.88 0.47
CA GLY A 86 -7.43 -14.24 0.20
C GLY A 86 -6.56 -14.96 -0.83
N LEU A 87 -6.16 -14.25 -1.88
CA LEU A 87 -5.26 -14.79 -2.90
C LEU A 87 -3.88 -15.11 -2.30
N ALA A 88 -3.29 -14.18 -1.55
CA ALA A 88 -2.00 -14.40 -0.91
C ALA A 88 -2.03 -15.57 0.07
N ALA A 89 -3.06 -15.64 0.94
CA ALA A 89 -3.23 -16.76 1.87
C ALA A 89 -3.36 -18.11 1.14
N GLY A 90 -4.15 -18.15 0.06
CA GLY A 90 -4.32 -19.35 -0.75
C GLY A 90 -3.03 -19.78 -1.47
N LEU A 91 -2.26 -18.83 -1.99
CA LEU A 91 -0.97 -19.13 -2.60
C LEU A 91 0.03 -19.69 -1.57
N LEU A 92 0.11 -19.10 -0.38
CA LEU A 92 0.99 -19.58 0.69
C LEU A 92 0.58 -20.98 1.15
N GLU A 93 -0.71 -21.27 1.25
CA GLU A 93 -1.21 -22.58 1.58
C GLU A 93 -0.81 -23.62 0.51
N GLN A 94 -0.95 -23.30 -0.78
CA GLN A 94 -0.52 -24.18 -1.86
C GLN A 94 0.99 -24.41 -1.86
N LEU A 95 1.79 -23.37 -1.65
CA LEU A 95 3.25 -23.51 -1.53
C LEU A 95 3.62 -24.44 -0.38
N ARG A 96 2.99 -24.26 0.78
CA ARG A 96 3.22 -25.12 1.97
C ARG A 96 2.86 -26.59 1.72
N ASN A 97 1.80 -26.83 0.97
CA ASN A 97 1.33 -28.20 0.68
C ASN A 97 2.17 -28.90 -0.39
N GLN A 98 2.83 -28.16 -1.28
CA GLN A 98 3.54 -28.72 -2.43
C GLN A 98 5.07 -28.70 -2.30
N LEU A 99 5.62 -27.84 -1.44
CA LEU A 99 7.06 -27.64 -1.34
C LEU A 99 7.59 -27.94 0.07
N PRO A 100 8.82 -28.46 0.17
CA PRO A 100 9.54 -28.49 1.43
C PRO A 100 9.70 -27.10 2.02
N ALA A 101 9.70 -26.99 3.35
CA ALA A 101 9.83 -25.70 4.06
C ALA A 101 11.09 -24.90 3.66
N THR A 102 12.16 -25.58 3.30
CA THR A 102 13.40 -24.93 2.79
C THR A 102 13.15 -24.20 1.50
N GLN A 103 12.51 -24.84 0.52
CA GLN A 103 12.22 -24.22 -0.79
C GLN A 103 11.20 -23.09 -0.66
N MET A 104 10.17 -23.25 0.18
CA MET A 104 9.24 -22.18 0.48
C MET A 104 9.95 -20.95 1.08
N ASN A 105 10.85 -21.15 2.04
CA ASN A 105 11.63 -20.06 2.63
C ASN A 105 12.57 -19.40 1.58
N GLU A 106 13.17 -20.16 0.67
CA GLU A 106 13.98 -19.61 -0.43
C GLU A 106 13.16 -18.70 -1.35
N ILE A 107 11.94 -19.12 -1.72
CA ILE A 107 11.03 -18.28 -2.52
C ILE A 107 10.68 -16.99 -1.79
N LEU A 108 10.30 -17.07 -0.52
CA LEU A 108 9.93 -15.90 0.28
C LEU A 108 11.13 -14.97 0.54
N ASN A 109 12.33 -15.53 0.73
CA ASN A 109 13.56 -14.73 0.82
C ASN A 109 13.84 -14.01 -0.50
N GLY A 110 13.62 -14.66 -1.65
CA GLY A 110 13.73 -14.04 -2.97
C GLY A 110 12.76 -12.88 -3.16
N VAL A 111 11.51 -12.99 -2.64
CA VAL A 111 10.55 -11.89 -2.62
C VAL A 111 11.09 -10.72 -1.79
N ALA A 112 11.57 -10.97 -0.57
CA ALA A 112 12.14 -9.94 0.30
C ALA A 112 13.34 -9.24 -0.33
N GLU A 113 14.21 -9.98 -1.01
CA GLU A 113 15.37 -9.43 -1.71
C GLU A 113 14.98 -8.59 -2.93
N SER A 114 13.95 -9.01 -3.68
CA SER A 114 13.40 -8.22 -4.80
C SER A 114 12.84 -6.89 -4.28
N MET A 115 12.03 -6.92 -3.22
CA MET A 115 11.48 -5.72 -2.59
C MET A 115 12.59 -4.78 -2.08
N ALA A 116 13.60 -5.32 -1.39
CA ALA A 116 14.73 -4.54 -0.92
C ALA A 116 15.55 -3.92 -2.08
N GLY A 117 15.64 -4.63 -3.21
CA GLY A 117 16.29 -4.11 -4.42
C GLY A 117 15.58 -2.89 -5.01
N GLU A 118 14.26 -2.85 -4.94
CA GLU A 118 13.45 -1.71 -5.39
C GLU A 118 13.68 -0.45 -4.52
N ALA A 119 14.02 -0.63 -3.25
CA ALA A 119 14.28 0.46 -2.32
C ALA A 119 15.56 1.27 -2.67
N MET A 120 16.45 0.71 -3.48
CA MET A 120 17.71 1.36 -3.91
C MET A 120 18.46 2.03 -2.74
N VAL A 121 18.53 1.33 -1.59
CA VAL A 121 19.21 1.86 -0.40
C VAL A 121 20.68 2.12 -0.73
N PRO A 122 21.20 3.34 -0.47
CA PRO A 122 22.57 3.69 -0.81
C PRO A 122 23.58 2.92 0.05
N ASP A 123 24.81 2.76 -0.47
CA ASP A 123 25.96 2.34 0.33
C ASP A 123 26.44 3.55 1.15
N ALA A 124 25.89 3.70 2.35
CA ALA A 124 26.02 4.86 3.21
C ALA A 124 26.11 4.41 4.69
N PRO A 125 26.41 5.32 5.62
CA PRO A 125 26.36 5.05 7.05
C PRO A 125 25.02 4.46 7.49
N LEU A 126 25.03 3.69 8.57
CA LEU A 126 23.88 2.90 9.02
C LEU A 126 22.63 3.74 9.29
N GLU A 127 22.81 4.93 9.87
CA GLU A 127 21.71 5.87 10.12
C GLU A 127 21.02 6.31 8.81
N THR A 128 21.80 6.64 7.78
CA THR A 128 21.26 6.99 6.46
C THR A 128 20.52 5.81 5.83
N ARG A 129 21.03 4.60 5.95
CA ARG A 129 20.34 3.39 5.48
C ARG A 129 19.03 3.16 6.25
N LEU A 130 18.99 3.42 7.56
CA LEU A 130 17.78 3.35 8.37
C LEU A 130 16.74 4.39 7.94
N ASP A 131 17.14 5.62 7.62
CA ASP A 131 16.23 6.64 7.10
C ASP A 131 15.60 6.20 5.77
N HIS A 132 16.39 5.65 4.85
CA HIS A 132 15.89 5.09 3.60
C HIS A 132 14.99 3.87 3.82
N ALA A 133 15.36 2.97 4.74
CA ALA A 133 14.55 1.81 5.08
C ALA A 133 13.18 2.21 5.65
N VAL A 134 13.13 3.19 6.55
CA VAL A 134 11.87 3.74 7.09
C VAL A 134 11.02 4.36 5.99
N ALA A 135 11.60 5.21 5.14
CA ALA A 135 10.87 5.83 4.02
C ALA A 135 10.25 4.77 3.09
N TYR A 136 11.04 3.76 2.68
CA TYR A 136 10.54 2.67 1.85
C TYR A 136 9.42 1.88 2.55
N LEU A 137 9.59 1.53 3.82
CA LEU A 137 8.59 0.79 4.58
C LEU A 137 7.29 1.58 4.69
N ASP A 138 7.34 2.88 4.99
CA ASP A 138 6.15 3.74 5.09
C ASP A 138 5.41 3.86 3.75
N GLU A 139 6.13 3.97 2.63
CA GLU A 139 5.53 3.97 1.28
C GLU A 139 4.83 2.65 0.95
N HIS A 140 5.23 1.54 1.60
CA HIS A 140 4.68 0.20 1.38
C HIS A 140 3.66 -0.22 2.46
N GLY A 141 3.13 0.74 3.22
CA GLY A 141 2.02 0.53 4.16
C GLY A 141 2.43 0.03 5.54
N TYR A 142 3.72 0.00 5.85
CA TYR A 142 4.18 -0.16 7.22
C TYR A 142 4.07 1.18 7.97
N THR A 143 4.22 1.15 9.28
CA THR A 143 4.48 2.35 10.09
C THR A 143 5.79 2.09 10.83
N ALA A 144 6.87 2.65 10.30
CA ALA A 144 8.21 2.40 10.77
C ALA A 144 8.85 3.64 11.38
N SER A 145 9.72 3.45 12.34
CA SER A 145 10.56 4.50 12.93
C SER A 145 11.81 3.91 13.54
N TRP A 146 12.87 4.70 13.65
CA TRP A 146 14.04 4.25 14.37
C TRP A 146 14.55 5.27 15.40
N VAL A 147 15.22 4.79 16.43
CA VAL A 147 15.84 5.61 17.48
C VAL A 147 17.20 5.06 17.86
N GLN A 148 18.09 5.94 18.26
CA GLN A 148 19.35 5.55 18.91
C GLN A 148 19.21 5.68 20.43
N ASN A 149 19.59 4.65 21.14
CA ASN A 149 19.63 4.65 22.60
C ASN A 149 20.92 4.02 23.13
N GLY A 150 21.04 3.89 24.44
CA GLY A 150 22.23 3.29 25.10
C GLY A 150 22.51 1.83 24.74
N GLN A 151 21.54 1.13 24.11
CA GLN A 151 21.67 -0.27 23.66
C GLN A 151 22.04 -0.39 22.17
N GLY A 152 22.00 0.70 21.42
CA GLY A 152 22.26 0.73 19.97
C GLY A 152 21.15 1.40 19.18
N LEU A 153 21.05 1.03 17.91
CA LEU A 153 19.98 1.48 17.00
C LEU A 153 18.82 0.51 17.09
N ILE A 154 17.61 1.05 17.23
CA ILE A 154 16.37 0.27 17.33
C ILE A 154 15.43 0.73 16.22
N LEU A 155 15.03 -0.20 15.38
CA LEU A 155 13.98 -0.01 14.38
C LEU A 155 12.69 -0.62 14.92
N SER A 156 11.62 0.17 14.93
CA SER A 156 10.28 -0.23 15.39
C SER A 156 9.28 -0.16 14.24
N ILE A 157 8.46 -1.20 14.10
CA ILE A 157 7.37 -1.28 13.12
C ILE A 157 6.07 -1.53 13.90
N THR A 158 5.18 -0.56 13.91
CA THR A 158 3.91 -0.59 14.66
C THR A 158 2.71 -1.00 13.82
N ASN A 159 2.84 -1.01 12.48
CA ASN A 159 1.85 -1.53 11.55
C ASN A 159 2.54 -2.38 10.49
N CYS A 160 2.06 -3.62 10.32
CA CYS A 160 2.51 -4.51 9.25
C CYS A 160 1.39 -4.69 8.22
N PRO A 161 1.60 -4.40 6.92
CA PRO A 161 0.57 -4.54 5.90
C PRO A 161 0.11 -5.99 5.70
N TYR A 162 0.87 -6.96 6.21
CA TYR A 162 0.58 -8.39 6.10
C TYR A 162 -0.03 -8.98 7.39
N GLU A 163 -0.34 -8.19 8.40
CA GLU A 163 -0.80 -8.64 9.73
C GLU A 163 -1.91 -9.69 9.62
N GLN A 164 -2.97 -9.42 8.83
CA GLN A 164 -4.12 -10.32 8.71
C GLN A 164 -3.77 -11.67 8.05
N VAL A 165 -2.71 -11.73 7.23
CA VAL A 165 -2.26 -12.96 6.58
C VAL A 165 -1.20 -13.65 7.42
N SER A 166 -0.29 -12.90 8.05
CA SER A 166 0.86 -13.41 8.82
C SER A 166 0.45 -14.15 10.09
N CYS A 167 -0.67 -13.79 10.73
CA CYS A 167 -1.22 -14.53 11.88
C CYS A 167 -1.42 -16.03 11.61
N ARG A 168 -1.69 -16.41 10.36
CA ARG A 168 -1.85 -17.81 9.92
C ARG A 168 -0.67 -18.32 9.11
N ASN A 169 0.24 -17.47 8.72
CA ASN A 169 1.38 -17.76 7.85
C ASN A 169 2.67 -17.13 8.43
N PRO A 170 3.26 -17.75 9.47
CA PRO A 170 4.42 -17.21 10.15
C PRO A 170 5.67 -17.08 9.25
N GLU A 171 5.65 -17.71 8.09
CA GLU A 171 6.67 -17.59 7.06
C GLU A 171 6.79 -16.15 6.53
N LEU A 172 5.67 -15.41 6.48
CA LEU A 172 5.69 -14.00 6.11
C LEU A 172 6.48 -13.14 7.10
N CYS A 173 6.41 -13.46 8.40
CA CYS A 173 7.21 -12.76 9.41
C CYS A 173 8.72 -13.04 9.27
N LYS A 174 9.11 -14.18 8.67
CA LYS A 174 10.51 -14.46 8.31
C LYS A 174 10.92 -13.67 7.07
N MET A 175 10.03 -13.60 6.08
CA MET A 175 10.20 -12.79 4.89
C MET A 175 10.38 -11.31 5.27
N ASP A 176 9.50 -10.75 6.12
CA ASP A 176 9.61 -9.38 6.62
C ASP A 176 10.93 -9.12 7.33
N LYS A 177 11.35 -10.07 8.17
CA LYS A 177 12.66 -9.94 8.82
C LYS A 177 13.80 -9.92 7.78
N ARG A 178 13.73 -10.74 6.74
CA ARG A 178 14.70 -10.73 5.65
C ARG A 178 14.70 -9.42 4.90
N LEU A 179 13.51 -8.85 4.64
CA LEU A 179 13.35 -7.53 4.04
C LEU A 179 14.05 -6.46 4.88
N VAL A 180 13.77 -6.41 6.19
CA VAL A 180 14.40 -5.46 7.12
C VAL A 180 15.92 -5.63 7.10
N ASP A 181 16.43 -6.86 7.19
CA ASP A 181 17.87 -7.13 7.17
C ASP A 181 18.53 -6.64 5.86
N SER A 182 17.84 -6.83 4.73
CA SER A 182 18.32 -6.42 3.41
C SER A 182 18.29 -4.89 3.24
N LEU A 183 17.23 -4.22 3.71
CA LEU A 183 17.12 -2.76 3.67
C LEU A 183 18.19 -2.08 4.55
N VAL A 184 18.40 -2.59 5.76
CA VAL A 184 19.38 -2.04 6.69
C VAL A 184 20.82 -2.45 6.32
N GLY A 185 20.98 -3.56 5.57
CA GLY A 185 22.27 -4.08 5.12
C GLY A 185 23.08 -4.78 6.21
N VAL A 186 22.45 -5.09 7.36
CA VAL A 186 23.03 -5.89 8.44
C VAL A 186 21.98 -6.84 9.02
N THR A 187 22.43 -7.97 9.58
CA THR A 187 21.51 -8.90 10.25
C THR A 187 21.03 -8.31 11.57
N THR A 188 19.74 -7.98 11.64
CA THR A 188 19.10 -7.46 12.85
C THR A 188 18.70 -8.57 13.81
N ARG A 189 18.44 -8.24 15.06
CA ARG A 189 17.83 -9.15 16.03
C ARG A 189 16.44 -8.65 16.42
N ARG A 190 15.39 -9.38 16.04
CA ARG A 190 14.04 -9.08 16.49
C ARG A 190 13.92 -9.37 18.00
N ILE A 191 13.47 -8.40 18.78
CA ILE A 191 13.34 -8.45 20.25
C ILE A 191 11.90 -8.32 20.71
N SER A 192 10.96 -7.95 19.81
CA SER A 192 9.51 -7.89 20.04
C SER A 192 8.79 -8.25 18.76
N HIS A 193 7.62 -8.88 18.84
CA HIS A 193 6.92 -9.41 17.66
C HIS A 193 5.39 -9.32 17.82
N GLN A 194 4.73 -8.59 16.96
CA GLN A 194 3.28 -8.37 17.00
C GLN A 194 2.45 -9.67 16.97
N VAL A 195 2.90 -10.70 16.23
CA VAL A 195 2.21 -12.01 16.19
C VAL A 195 2.25 -12.73 17.54
N ASP A 196 3.22 -12.41 18.40
CA ASP A 196 3.32 -12.96 19.76
C ASP A 196 2.52 -12.13 20.79
N GLY A 197 1.83 -11.08 20.34
CA GLY A 197 0.96 -10.22 21.17
C GLY A 197 1.60 -8.91 21.61
N ASP A 198 2.77 -8.57 21.08
CA ASP A 198 3.41 -7.29 21.36
C ASP A 198 2.80 -6.15 20.54
N ASP A 199 2.95 -4.89 20.97
CA ASP A 199 2.45 -3.70 20.29
C ASP A 199 3.20 -3.39 18.98
N ALA A 200 4.42 -3.89 18.82
CA ALA A 200 5.27 -3.63 17.66
C ALA A 200 6.25 -4.77 17.38
N CYS A 201 6.68 -4.88 16.13
CA CYS A 201 7.89 -5.62 15.78
C CYS A 201 9.10 -4.71 16.00
N ILE A 202 9.98 -5.08 16.94
CA ILE A 202 11.17 -4.29 17.32
C ILE A 202 12.43 -5.05 16.93
N TYR A 203 13.32 -4.36 16.23
CA TYR A 203 14.58 -4.90 15.75
C TYR A 203 15.76 -4.13 16.38
N LEU A 204 16.62 -4.84 17.09
CA LEU A 204 17.92 -4.31 17.49
C LEU A 204 18.87 -4.42 16.28
N VAL A 205 19.38 -3.28 15.85
CA VAL A 205 20.29 -3.15 14.73
C VAL A 205 21.73 -3.06 15.29
N PRO A 206 22.59 -4.05 15.03
CA PRO A 206 23.97 -3.99 15.50
C PRO A 206 24.71 -2.86 14.77
N ARG A 207 25.60 -2.17 15.47
CA ARG A 207 26.51 -1.22 14.81
C ARG A 207 27.36 -1.97 13.80
N ASP A 208 27.46 -1.42 12.62
CA ASP A 208 28.36 -1.95 11.58
C ASP A 208 29.81 -1.81 12.09
N LYS A 209 30.63 -2.84 11.89
CA LYS A 209 32.07 -2.78 12.24
C LYS A 209 32.84 -1.81 11.33
N ARG A 210 32.14 -1.18 10.36
CA ARG A 210 32.70 -0.25 9.38
C ARG A 210 32.55 1.22 9.81
N ASP A 211 31.80 1.48 10.87
CA ASP A 211 31.70 2.77 11.55
C ASP A 211 32.58 2.71 12.83
#